data_0b03475f5e1e6f87ffe63314241cdec3
#
_entry.id   0b03475f5e1e6f87ffe63314241cdec3
#
_cell.length_a   1.000
_cell.length_b   1.000
_cell.length_c   1.000
_cell.angle_alpha   90.00
_cell.angle_beta   90.00
_cell.angle_gamma   90.00
#
_symmetry.space_group_name_H-M   'P 1'
#
loop_
_entity.id
_entity.type
_entity.pdbx_description
1 polymer ?
#
loop_
_entity_poly.entity_id
_entity_poly.type
_entity_poly.pdbx_seq_one_letter_code
_entity_poly.pdbx_strand_id
1 'polypeptide(L)'
;QQTKAVQITFHSDHKLDYGQQVLYRGGYLFPQTFYYRLKLDKICRKLRDKYKFKYDINAILSDLIYARILEPASKRSSYKTASEFLEKPSYQLHDIYRALDVLGNECDFIQSEVYKNSHLLGKRNDAILYYDCTNYFFEIEQEDGDRKYGKGKEHRPNPIIQMGMFMDGDGIPLAFSLFPGNANEQTSLKPLEGKVLQDFGCTKFIYCSDAGLGSEAIKKINHA
;
A
#
# COMPACT_ATOMS: atom_id res chain seq x y z
N GLN A 1 17.28 17.24 -9.77
CA GLN A 1 16.13 16.30 -9.70
C GLN A 1 15.80 15.86 -11.12
N GLN A 2 16.07 14.61 -11.47
CA GLN A 2 15.59 14.06 -12.74
C GLN A 2 14.09 13.81 -12.63
N THR A 3 13.29 14.68 -13.22
CA THR A 3 11.87 14.40 -13.49
C THR A 3 11.82 13.43 -14.67
N LYS A 4 11.07 12.31 -14.50
CA LYS A 4 10.82 11.40 -15.63
C LYS A 4 10.00 12.14 -16.67
N ALA A 5 10.53 12.27 -17.89
CA ALA A 5 9.75 12.77 -19.02
C ALA A 5 8.77 11.69 -19.50
N VAL A 6 7.54 12.08 -19.76
CA VAL A 6 6.56 11.23 -20.46
C VAL A 6 6.74 11.49 -21.96
N GLN A 7 7.04 10.43 -22.71
CA GLN A 7 7.19 10.51 -24.16
C GLN A 7 6.00 9.83 -24.83
N ILE A 8 5.31 10.55 -25.70
CA ILE A 8 4.20 10.04 -26.49
C ILE A 8 4.65 10.00 -27.94
N THR A 9 4.52 8.83 -28.57
CA THR A 9 4.82 8.66 -29.98
C THR A 9 3.53 8.72 -30.77
N PHE A 10 3.46 9.63 -31.75
CA PHE A 10 2.39 9.71 -32.71
C PHE A 10 2.87 9.16 -34.04
N HIS A 11 2.07 8.27 -34.65
CA HIS A 11 2.34 7.71 -35.97
C HIS A 11 1.50 8.48 -37.00
N SER A 12 2.12 8.98 -38.06
CA SER A 12 1.45 9.77 -39.10
C SER A 12 0.42 9.00 -39.93
N ASP A 13 0.50 7.67 -39.92
CA ASP A 13 -0.42 6.75 -40.55
C ASP A 13 -1.69 6.47 -39.72
N HIS A 14 -1.69 6.85 -38.45
CA HIS A 14 -2.83 6.72 -37.56
C HIS A 14 -3.82 7.87 -37.79
N LYS A 15 -4.79 7.66 -38.68
CA LYS A 15 -5.86 8.63 -38.96
C LYS A 15 -6.98 8.49 -37.94
N LEU A 16 -7.44 9.62 -37.41
CA LEU A 16 -8.67 9.69 -36.63
C LEU A 16 -9.84 9.96 -37.57
N ASP A 17 -10.97 9.32 -37.30
CA ASP A 17 -12.21 9.64 -38.02
C ASP A 17 -12.64 11.06 -37.70
N TYR A 18 -13.36 11.70 -38.66
CA TYR A 18 -13.84 13.06 -38.47
C TYR A 18 -14.75 13.14 -37.24
N GLY A 19 -14.43 14.06 -36.33
CA GLY A 19 -15.13 14.24 -35.05
C GLY A 19 -14.69 13.28 -33.93
N GLN A 20 -13.79 12.33 -34.18
CA GLN A 20 -13.25 11.47 -33.13
C GLN A 20 -12.27 12.26 -32.25
N GLN A 21 -12.45 12.13 -30.93
CA GLN A 21 -11.53 12.70 -29.93
C GLN A 21 -10.76 11.56 -29.24
N VAL A 22 -9.46 11.75 -29.05
CA VAL A 22 -8.64 10.87 -28.21
C VAL A 22 -8.32 11.61 -26.91
N LEU A 23 -8.91 11.14 -25.83
CA LEU A 23 -8.75 11.75 -24.52
C LEU A 23 -7.85 10.86 -23.66
N TYR A 24 -6.96 11.48 -22.92
CA TYR A 24 -6.09 10.80 -21.96
C TYR A 24 -6.30 11.37 -20.55
N ARG A 25 -6.20 10.50 -19.55
CA ARG A 25 -6.21 10.91 -18.14
C ARG A 25 -4.80 11.30 -17.71
N GLY A 26 -4.52 12.59 -17.63
CA GLY A 26 -3.20 13.11 -17.22
C GLY A 26 -3.03 13.30 -15.72
N GLY A 27 -4.09 13.14 -14.90
CA GLY A 27 -4.04 13.41 -13.46
C GLY A 27 -3.03 12.52 -12.69
N TYR A 28 -2.68 11.37 -13.23
CA TYR A 28 -1.69 10.46 -12.61
C TYR A 28 -0.26 11.03 -12.58
N LEU A 29 0.05 12.02 -13.40
CA LEU A 29 1.38 12.64 -13.44
C LEU A 29 1.76 13.29 -12.10
N PHE A 30 0.77 13.75 -11.33
CA PHE A 30 1.01 14.29 -10.01
C PHE A 30 1.48 13.20 -9.00
N PRO A 31 0.73 12.12 -8.73
CA PRO A 31 1.19 11.04 -7.86
C PRO A 31 2.42 10.31 -8.43
N GLN A 32 2.64 10.28 -9.74
CA GLN A 32 3.85 9.73 -10.35
C GLN A 32 5.12 10.39 -9.81
N THR A 33 5.08 11.70 -9.56
CA THR A 33 6.22 12.42 -8.97
C THR A 33 6.60 11.85 -7.59
N PHE A 34 5.62 11.58 -6.74
CA PHE A 34 5.87 10.97 -5.42
C PHE A 34 6.33 9.52 -5.53
N TYR A 35 5.77 8.75 -6.46
CA TYR A 35 6.17 7.38 -6.75
C TYR A 35 7.68 7.27 -6.98
N TYR A 36 8.22 8.10 -7.86
CA TYR A 36 9.66 8.11 -8.17
C TYR A 36 10.51 8.75 -7.06
N ARG A 37 10.01 9.76 -6.36
CA ARG A 37 10.72 10.34 -5.21
C ARG A 37 10.85 9.35 -4.06
N LEU A 38 9.84 8.51 -3.83
CA LEU A 38 9.86 7.39 -2.88
C LEU A 38 10.65 6.19 -3.39
N LYS A 39 11.20 6.26 -4.60
CA LYS A 39 12.00 5.19 -5.23
C LYS A 39 11.26 3.85 -5.33
N LEU A 40 9.95 3.88 -5.51
CA LEU A 40 9.14 2.66 -5.68
C LEU A 40 9.58 1.85 -6.91
N ASP A 41 10.03 2.52 -7.97
CA ASP A 41 10.65 1.89 -9.14
C ASP A 41 11.88 1.04 -8.78
N LYS A 42 12.71 1.51 -7.83
CA LYS A 42 13.88 0.76 -7.35
C LYS A 42 13.50 -0.42 -6.47
N ILE A 43 12.45 -0.28 -5.67
CA ILE A 43 11.89 -1.39 -4.89
C ILE A 43 11.37 -2.47 -5.86
N CYS A 44 10.60 -2.11 -6.87
CA CYS A 44 10.13 -3.02 -7.90
C CYS A 44 11.28 -3.71 -8.66
N ARG A 45 12.38 -3.01 -8.90
CA ARG A 45 13.59 -3.62 -9.49
C ARG A 45 14.17 -4.71 -8.61
N LYS A 46 14.31 -4.47 -7.29
CA LYS A 46 14.77 -5.49 -6.34
C LYS A 46 13.85 -6.72 -6.34
N LEU A 47 12.53 -6.52 -6.40
CA LEU A 47 11.56 -7.62 -6.49
C LEU A 47 11.72 -8.39 -7.81
N ARG A 48 11.86 -7.70 -8.92
CA ARG A 48 12.07 -8.35 -10.23
C ARG A 48 13.35 -9.20 -10.24
N ASP A 49 14.42 -8.69 -9.64
CA ASP A 49 15.71 -9.38 -9.59
C ASP A 49 15.63 -10.64 -8.69
N LYS A 50 14.80 -10.60 -7.64
CA LYS A 50 14.54 -11.73 -6.72
C LYS A 50 13.68 -12.82 -7.39
N TYR A 51 12.58 -12.44 -8.03
CA TYR A 51 11.55 -13.38 -8.51
C TYR A 51 11.65 -13.74 -9.99
N LYS A 52 12.37 -12.96 -10.81
CA LYS A 52 12.61 -13.20 -12.25
C LYS A 52 11.33 -13.39 -13.08
N PHE A 53 10.25 -12.69 -12.74
CA PHE A 53 9.00 -12.77 -13.52
C PHE A 53 9.10 -12.00 -14.86
N LYS A 54 8.19 -12.33 -15.81
CA LYS A 54 8.21 -11.80 -17.17
C LYS A 54 7.42 -10.50 -17.35
N TYR A 55 6.50 -10.19 -16.43
CA TYR A 55 5.68 -8.98 -16.48
C TYR A 55 6.36 -7.79 -15.78
N ASP A 56 5.96 -6.57 -16.14
CA ASP A 56 6.48 -5.35 -15.51
C ASP A 56 5.73 -5.04 -14.21
N ILE A 57 6.27 -5.52 -13.09
CA ILE A 57 5.72 -5.26 -11.75
C ILE A 57 5.72 -3.77 -11.41
N ASN A 58 6.67 -2.99 -11.95
CA ASN A 58 6.74 -1.56 -11.71
C ASN A 58 5.56 -0.84 -12.38
N ALA A 59 5.27 -1.16 -13.64
CA ALA A 59 4.09 -0.62 -14.32
C ALA A 59 2.80 -1.01 -13.60
N ILE A 60 2.67 -2.28 -13.17
CA ILE A 60 1.49 -2.76 -12.43
C ILE A 60 1.31 -1.99 -11.12
N LEU A 61 2.35 -1.89 -10.28
CA LEU A 61 2.25 -1.21 -8.99
C LEU A 61 1.94 0.27 -9.14
N SER A 62 2.62 0.96 -10.07
CA SER A 62 2.39 2.38 -10.32
C SER A 62 0.97 2.65 -10.78
N ASP A 63 0.47 1.89 -11.75
CA ASP A 63 -0.87 2.06 -12.29
C ASP A 63 -1.96 1.76 -11.25
N LEU A 64 -1.75 0.74 -10.42
CA LEU A 64 -2.68 0.42 -9.32
C LEU A 64 -2.73 1.53 -8.27
N ILE A 65 -1.58 2.14 -7.94
CA ILE A 65 -1.52 3.28 -7.01
C ILE A 65 -2.22 4.50 -7.63
N TYR A 66 -1.90 4.83 -8.89
CA TYR A 66 -2.49 5.99 -9.56
C TYR A 66 -4.00 5.83 -9.72
N ALA A 67 -4.46 4.68 -10.20
CA ALA A 67 -5.88 4.40 -10.33
C ALA A 67 -6.59 4.43 -8.96
N ARG A 68 -5.96 3.94 -7.90
CA ARG A 68 -6.53 4.00 -6.54
C ARG A 68 -6.69 5.43 -6.02
N ILE A 69 -5.77 6.33 -6.36
CA ILE A 69 -5.83 7.74 -5.94
C ILE A 69 -6.87 8.50 -6.77
N LEU A 70 -6.90 8.27 -8.08
CA LEU A 70 -7.76 9.03 -8.98
C LEU A 70 -9.21 8.53 -9.00
N GLU A 71 -9.40 7.21 -8.98
CA GLU A 71 -10.70 6.56 -9.11
C GLU A 71 -10.69 5.20 -8.38
N PRO A 72 -10.94 5.19 -7.06
CA PRO A 72 -10.95 3.97 -6.26
C PRO A 72 -11.99 2.96 -6.77
N ALA A 73 -11.52 1.82 -7.27
CA ALA A 73 -12.38 0.81 -7.88
C ALA A 73 -11.78 -0.61 -7.75
N SER A 74 -12.45 -1.61 -8.37
CA SER A 74 -11.92 -2.98 -8.46
C SER A 74 -10.62 -3.04 -9.28
N LYS A 75 -9.83 -4.10 -9.13
CA LYS A 75 -8.58 -4.28 -9.91
C LYS A 75 -8.83 -4.31 -11.43
N ARG A 76 -9.95 -4.91 -11.84
CA ARG A 76 -10.38 -4.90 -13.25
C ARG A 76 -10.69 -3.48 -13.74
N SER A 77 -11.38 -2.68 -12.93
CA SER A 77 -11.68 -1.29 -13.24
C SER A 77 -10.40 -0.44 -13.25
N SER A 78 -9.51 -0.63 -12.27
CA SER A 78 -8.20 0.05 -12.23
C SER A 78 -7.37 -0.21 -13.49
N TYR A 79 -7.39 -1.44 -14.02
CA TYR A 79 -6.74 -1.77 -15.30
C TYR A 79 -7.36 -0.99 -16.47
N LYS A 80 -8.69 -0.87 -16.51
CA LYS A 80 -9.37 -0.05 -17.52
C LYS A 80 -8.98 1.43 -17.40
N THR A 81 -9.00 1.98 -16.19
CA THR A 81 -8.57 3.37 -15.93
C THR A 81 -7.12 3.60 -16.36
N ALA A 82 -6.22 2.66 -16.06
CA ALA A 82 -4.82 2.74 -16.48
C ALA A 82 -4.66 2.73 -18.01
N SER A 83 -5.53 2.03 -18.73
CA SER A 83 -5.52 2.01 -20.20
C SER A 83 -5.88 3.37 -20.84
N GLU A 84 -6.41 4.30 -20.05
CA GLU A 84 -6.72 5.68 -20.44
C GLU A 84 -5.58 6.66 -20.08
N PHE A 85 -4.51 6.19 -19.40
CA PHE A 85 -3.33 7.01 -19.13
C PHE A 85 -2.52 7.28 -20.40
N LEU A 86 -1.66 8.30 -20.35
CA LEU A 86 -0.72 8.60 -21.45
C LEU A 86 0.25 7.43 -21.67
N GLU A 87 0.75 6.84 -20.58
CA GLU A 87 1.57 5.64 -20.60
C GLU A 87 0.64 4.43 -20.42
N LYS A 88 0.31 3.76 -21.51
CA LYS A 88 -0.59 2.59 -21.49
C LYS A 88 0.07 1.39 -20.79
N PRO A 89 -0.73 0.52 -20.13
CA PRO A 89 -0.23 -0.71 -19.52
C PRO A 89 0.54 -1.59 -20.50
N SER A 90 1.74 -2.01 -20.14
CA SER A 90 2.57 -2.97 -20.87
C SER A 90 2.34 -4.43 -20.42
N TYR A 91 1.30 -4.70 -19.66
CA TYR A 91 0.97 -5.96 -19.01
C TYR A 91 -0.51 -6.31 -19.24
N GLN A 92 -0.89 -7.54 -18.92
CA GLN A 92 -2.27 -8.02 -19.04
C GLN A 92 -2.99 -8.02 -17.68
N LEU A 93 -4.32 -8.04 -17.69
CA LEU A 93 -5.13 -8.06 -16.46
C LEU A 93 -4.76 -9.21 -15.50
N HIS A 94 -4.45 -10.38 -16.03
CA HIS A 94 -4.08 -11.53 -15.19
C HIS A 94 -2.71 -11.35 -14.50
N ASP A 95 -1.82 -10.53 -15.05
CA ASP A 95 -0.53 -10.23 -14.43
C ASP A 95 -0.69 -9.39 -13.16
N ILE A 96 -1.76 -8.58 -13.07
CA ILE A 96 -2.09 -7.84 -11.86
C ILE A 96 -2.28 -8.80 -10.68
N TYR A 97 -3.05 -9.87 -10.85
CA TYR A 97 -3.31 -10.81 -9.76
C TYR A 97 -2.05 -11.56 -9.34
N ARG A 98 -1.20 -11.95 -10.29
CA ARG A 98 0.12 -12.53 -9.99
C ARG A 98 1.05 -11.55 -9.27
N ALA A 99 1.03 -10.28 -9.68
CA ALA A 99 1.81 -9.24 -9.03
C ALA A 99 1.33 -8.98 -7.60
N LEU A 100 0.00 -9.03 -7.34
CA LEU A 100 -0.55 -8.86 -6.01
C LEU A 100 -0.08 -9.95 -5.03
N ASP A 101 0.08 -11.19 -5.47
CA ASP A 101 0.64 -12.26 -4.65
C ASP A 101 2.08 -11.95 -4.24
N VAL A 102 2.91 -11.48 -5.18
CA VAL A 102 4.30 -11.09 -4.88
C VAL A 102 4.33 -9.87 -3.95
N LEU A 103 3.53 -8.85 -4.23
CA LEU A 103 3.46 -7.63 -3.42
C LEU A 103 2.95 -7.92 -2.00
N GLY A 104 2.01 -8.86 -1.84
CA GLY A 104 1.53 -9.32 -0.55
C GLY A 104 2.62 -10.05 0.25
N ASN A 105 3.33 -10.98 -0.38
CA ASN A 105 4.42 -11.73 0.26
C ASN A 105 5.60 -10.83 0.66
N GLU A 106 5.84 -9.75 -0.08
CA GLU A 106 6.93 -8.81 0.17
C GLU A 106 6.47 -7.51 0.87
N CYS A 107 5.27 -7.52 1.43
CA CYS A 107 4.63 -6.35 2.02
C CYS A 107 5.53 -5.68 3.07
N ASP A 108 6.16 -6.45 3.94
CA ASP A 108 7.03 -5.95 5.01
C ASP A 108 8.28 -5.29 4.46
N PHE A 109 8.92 -5.93 3.48
CA PHE A 109 10.06 -5.35 2.78
C PHE A 109 9.68 -4.03 2.07
N ILE A 110 8.53 -4.01 1.38
CA ILE A 110 8.07 -2.81 0.67
C ILE A 110 7.82 -1.67 1.65
N GLN A 111 7.11 -1.93 2.75
CA GLN A 111 6.83 -0.93 3.78
C GLN A 111 8.12 -0.34 4.37
N SER A 112 9.09 -1.20 4.75
CA SER A 112 10.38 -0.79 5.28
C SER A 112 11.15 0.12 4.32
N GLU A 113 11.23 -0.26 3.05
CA GLU A 113 11.92 0.54 2.03
C GLU A 113 11.18 1.87 1.76
N VAL A 114 9.84 1.86 1.73
CA VAL A 114 9.03 3.08 1.57
C VAL A 114 9.24 4.02 2.74
N TYR A 115 9.23 3.52 3.97
CA TYR A 115 9.51 4.32 5.15
C TYR A 115 10.91 4.96 5.07
N LYS A 116 11.96 4.17 4.82
CA LYS A 116 13.33 4.69 4.65
C LYS A 116 13.42 5.76 3.58
N ASN A 117 12.76 5.54 2.45
CA ASN A 117 12.75 6.52 1.36
C ASN A 117 11.89 7.75 1.65
N SER A 118 10.91 7.67 2.55
CA SER A 118 10.06 8.81 2.92
C SER A 118 10.85 9.98 3.53
N HIS A 119 11.98 9.70 4.18
CA HIS A 119 12.91 10.73 4.66
C HIS A 119 13.51 11.60 3.54
N LEU A 120 13.45 11.14 2.28
CA LEU A 120 13.85 11.94 1.12
C LEU A 120 12.81 13.01 0.75
N LEU A 121 11.57 12.86 1.21
CA LEU A 121 10.50 13.84 0.99
C LEU A 121 10.52 14.95 2.03
N GLY A 122 10.96 14.64 3.25
CA GLY A 122 11.02 15.56 4.36
C GLY A 122 11.42 14.85 5.65
N LYS A 123 11.60 15.63 6.71
CA LYS A 123 11.87 15.08 8.04
C LYS A 123 10.60 14.38 8.54
N ARG A 124 10.75 13.16 9.04
CA ARG A 124 9.67 12.42 9.70
C ARG A 124 9.63 12.75 11.19
N ASN A 125 8.44 12.82 11.76
CA ASN A 125 8.20 13.05 13.17
C ASN A 125 7.94 11.71 13.88
N ASP A 126 8.94 10.84 13.88
CA ASP A 126 8.86 9.43 14.29
C ASP A 126 9.33 9.16 15.74
N ALA A 127 9.58 10.23 16.52
CA ALA A 127 9.84 10.11 17.95
C ALA A 127 8.60 9.69 18.76
N ILE A 128 7.41 10.03 18.27
CA ILE A 128 6.12 9.64 18.85
C ILE A 128 5.32 8.94 17.75
N LEU A 129 4.88 7.72 18.04
CA LEU A 129 4.06 6.94 17.13
C LEU A 129 2.66 6.76 17.69
N TYR A 130 1.67 6.94 16.84
CA TYR A 130 0.27 6.63 17.16
C TYR A 130 -0.06 5.24 16.60
N TYR A 131 -0.65 4.41 17.45
CA TYR A 131 -1.11 3.09 17.07
C TYR A 131 -2.63 2.99 17.18
N ASP A 132 -3.26 2.52 16.13
CA ASP A 132 -4.69 2.20 16.12
C ASP A 132 -4.96 0.94 15.31
N CYS A 133 -6.08 0.27 15.65
CA CYS A 133 -6.62 -0.86 14.91
C CYS A 133 -7.90 -0.44 14.20
N THR A 134 -8.01 -0.89 12.96
CA THR A 134 -9.26 -0.83 12.20
C THR A 134 -9.60 -2.20 11.65
N ASN A 135 -10.80 -2.36 11.13
CA ASN A 135 -11.21 -3.61 10.48
C ASN A 135 -11.90 -3.33 9.15
N TYR A 136 -11.82 -4.31 8.28
CA TYR A 136 -12.47 -4.31 6.97
C TYR A 136 -13.37 -5.52 6.89
N PHE A 137 -14.64 -5.33 6.59
CA PHE A 137 -15.59 -6.42 6.36
C PHE A 137 -15.56 -6.86 4.89
N PHE A 138 -15.95 -8.11 4.67
CA PHE A 138 -16.07 -8.72 3.35
C PHE A 138 -17.49 -9.21 3.15
N GLU A 139 -18.09 -8.91 2.03
CA GLU A 139 -19.44 -9.38 1.66
C GLU A 139 -19.38 -10.85 1.20
N ILE A 140 -19.00 -11.72 2.12
CA ILE A 140 -18.96 -13.18 1.97
C ILE A 140 -19.75 -13.82 3.10
N GLU A 141 -20.30 -15.02 2.84
CA GLU A 141 -21.11 -15.75 3.81
C GLU A 141 -20.31 -16.73 4.69
N GLN A 142 -19.11 -17.09 4.26
CA GLN A 142 -18.27 -18.05 4.96
C GLN A 142 -16.89 -17.50 5.24
N GLU A 143 -16.34 -17.90 6.37
CA GLU A 143 -14.96 -17.60 6.72
C GLU A 143 -13.99 -18.29 5.77
N ASP A 144 -12.92 -17.60 5.41
CA ASP A 144 -11.78 -18.19 4.72
C ASP A 144 -10.47 -17.51 5.14
N GLY A 145 -9.37 -18.26 5.20
CA GLY A 145 -8.05 -17.71 5.57
C GLY A 145 -8.15 -16.79 6.79
N ASP A 146 -7.72 -15.53 6.64
CA ASP A 146 -7.74 -14.50 7.68
C ASP A 146 -9.09 -13.77 7.80
N ARG A 147 -10.02 -13.96 6.86
CA ARG A 147 -11.37 -13.40 6.92
C ARG A 147 -12.21 -14.21 7.90
N LYS A 148 -12.29 -13.75 9.13
CA LYS A 148 -12.95 -14.41 10.25
C LYS A 148 -14.06 -13.55 10.83
N TYR A 149 -15.09 -14.20 11.41
CA TYR A 149 -16.06 -13.48 12.20
C TYR A 149 -15.41 -12.91 13.46
N GLY A 150 -15.68 -11.65 13.75
CA GLY A 150 -15.10 -10.93 14.87
C GLY A 150 -15.90 -9.69 15.23
N LYS A 151 -15.46 -8.98 16.26
CA LYS A 151 -16.06 -7.70 16.66
C LYS A 151 -15.66 -6.62 15.67
N GLY A 152 -16.47 -6.41 14.63
CA GLY A 152 -16.29 -5.29 13.72
C GLY A 152 -16.78 -3.97 14.33
N LYS A 153 -16.08 -2.87 14.08
CA LYS A 153 -16.49 -1.51 14.51
C LYS A 153 -17.85 -1.12 13.94
N GLU A 154 -18.23 -1.68 12.79
CA GLU A 154 -19.52 -1.42 12.13
C GLU A 154 -20.65 -2.39 12.54
N HIS A 155 -20.38 -3.34 13.44
CA HIS A 155 -21.33 -4.37 13.90
C HIS A 155 -22.03 -5.16 12.78
N ARG A 156 -21.36 -5.37 11.65
CA ARG A 156 -21.89 -6.16 10.54
C ARG A 156 -21.70 -7.65 10.77
N PRO A 157 -22.62 -8.49 10.26
CA PRO A 157 -22.55 -9.94 10.43
C PRO A 157 -21.58 -10.62 9.45
N ASN A 158 -20.66 -9.89 8.85
CA ASN A 158 -19.77 -10.40 7.83
C ASN A 158 -18.38 -10.70 8.40
N PRO A 159 -17.63 -11.65 7.81
CA PRO A 159 -16.24 -11.86 8.14
C PRO A 159 -15.39 -10.59 7.93
N ILE A 160 -14.45 -10.37 8.82
CA ILE A 160 -13.57 -9.20 8.82
C ILE A 160 -12.10 -9.61 8.78
N ILE A 161 -11.24 -8.67 8.40
CA ILE A 161 -9.81 -8.67 8.67
C ILE A 161 -9.51 -7.46 9.55
N GLN A 162 -8.64 -7.63 10.52
CA GLN A 162 -8.15 -6.53 11.33
C GLN A 162 -6.82 -5.99 10.78
N MET A 163 -6.61 -4.68 10.88
CA MET A 163 -5.38 -4.02 10.51
C MET A 163 -4.92 -3.13 11.68
N GLY A 164 -3.74 -3.45 12.20
CA GLY A 164 -3.04 -2.55 13.12
C GLY A 164 -2.08 -1.67 12.34
N MET A 165 -2.02 -0.38 12.64
CA MET A 165 -1.19 0.59 11.93
C MET A 165 -0.49 1.55 12.88
N PHE A 166 0.81 1.78 12.65
CA PHE A 166 1.55 2.90 13.21
C PHE A 166 1.54 4.08 12.26
N MET A 167 1.33 5.26 12.83
CA MET A 167 1.49 6.57 12.19
C MET A 167 2.49 7.39 12.99
N ASP A 168 3.23 8.27 12.33
CA ASP A 168 4.09 9.23 13.00
C ASP A 168 3.31 10.41 13.62
N GLY A 169 4.04 11.32 14.29
CA GLY A 169 3.46 12.49 14.96
C GLY A 169 2.75 13.47 14.03
N ASP A 170 2.96 13.35 12.72
CA ASP A 170 2.28 14.16 11.69
C ASP A 170 1.12 13.40 11.02
N GLY A 171 0.78 12.21 11.52
CA GLY A 171 -0.30 11.37 10.99
C GLY A 171 0.05 10.63 9.70
N ILE A 172 1.34 10.56 9.35
CA ILE A 172 1.77 9.84 8.14
C ILE A 172 1.99 8.36 8.49
N PRO A 173 1.37 7.42 7.75
CA PRO A 173 1.55 5.98 7.98
C PRO A 173 3.02 5.57 7.95
N LEU A 174 3.39 4.67 8.86
CA LEU A 174 4.73 4.14 9.01
C LEU A 174 4.77 2.66 8.67
N ALA A 175 3.97 1.88 9.36
CA ALA A 175 3.87 0.43 9.19
C ALA A 175 2.47 -0.05 9.51
N PHE A 176 2.05 -1.15 8.86
CA PHE A 176 0.83 -1.86 9.21
C PHE A 176 1.05 -3.36 9.18
N SER A 177 0.16 -4.08 9.85
CA SER A 177 0.04 -5.54 9.74
C SER A 177 -1.43 -5.94 9.71
N LEU A 178 -1.71 -7.04 9.02
CA LEU A 178 -3.03 -7.63 8.94
C LEU A 178 -3.12 -8.83 9.88
N PHE A 179 -4.27 -9.00 10.50
CA PHE A 179 -4.55 -10.06 11.45
C PHE A 179 -5.91 -10.70 11.14
N PRO A 180 -6.10 -11.98 11.49
CA PRO A 180 -7.41 -12.63 11.38
C PRO A 180 -8.49 -11.82 12.12
N GLY A 181 -9.70 -11.80 11.57
CA GLY A 181 -10.82 -11.03 12.13
C GLY A 181 -11.21 -11.37 13.55
N ASN A 182 -10.90 -12.58 14.02
CA ASN A 182 -11.13 -13.04 15.38
C ASN A 182 -9.93 -12.81 16.33
N ALA A 183 -8.84 -12.21 15.85
CA ALA A 183 -7.69 -11.90 16.68
C ALA A 183 -8.02 -10.82 17.72
N ASN A 184 -7.37 -10.91 18.89
CA ASN A 184 -7.47 -9.84 19.88
C ASN A 184 -6.59 -8.65 19.45
N GLU A 185 -7.17 -7.45 19.38
CA GLU A 185 -6.47 -6.22 19.02
C GLU A 185 -5.21 -5.98 19.88
N GLN A 186 -5.25 -6.34 21.17
CA GLN A 186 -4.10 -6.22 22.06
C GLN A 186 -2.90 -7.07 21.65
N THR A 187 -3.13 -8.20 20.96
CA THR A 187 -2.05 -9.08 20.50
C THR A 187 -1.39 -8.62 19.22
N SER A 188 -2.01 -7.68 18.50
CA SER A 188 -1.53 -7.15 17.21
C SER A 188 -0.37 -6.16 17.38
N LEU A 189 -0.26 -5.49 18.52
CA LEU A 189 0.73 -4.44 18.78
C LEU A 189 2.16 -4.98 18.78
N LYS A 190 2.43 -6.07 19.52
CA LYS A 190 3.79 -6.61 19.69
C LYS A 190 4.49 -7.00 18.38
N PRO A 191 3.86 -7.78 17.48
CA PRO A 191 4.49 -8.13 16.21
C PRO A 191 4.84 -6.90 15.38
N LEU A 192 3.97 -5.88 15.39
CA LEU A 192 4.19 -4.66 14.64
C LEU A 192 5.26 -3.77 15.27
N GLU A 193 5.34 -3.71 16.61
CA GLU A 193 6.42 -3.03 17.33
C GLU A 193 7.78 -3.65 17.02
N GLY A 194 7.89 -4.99 17.09
CA GLY A 194 9.10 -5.70 16.71
C GLY A 194 9.54 -5.41 15.28
N LYS A 195 8.61 -5.36 14.35
CA LYS A 195 8.84 -4.99 12.96
C LYS A 195 9.36 -3.56 12.82
N VAL A 196 8.78 -2.59 13.51
CA VAL A 196 9.21 -1.19 13.47
C VAL A 196 10.64 -1.05 14.01
N LEU A 197 10.98 -1.74 15.09
CA LEU A 197 12.33 -1.72 15.65
C LEU A 197 13.36 -2.39 14.73
N GLN A 198 13.04 -3.56 14.18
CA GLN A 198 14.00 -4.37 13.42
C GLN A 198 14.13 -3.92 11.97
N ASP A 199 13.00 -3.78 11.27
CA ASP A 199 13.00 -3.59 9.82
C ASP A 199 13.12 -2.11 9.43
N PHE A 200 12.60 -1.22 10.27
CA PHE A 200 12.57 0.21 9.99
C PHE A 200 13.75 0.96 10.63
N GLY A 201 14.42 0.35 11.61
CA GLY A 201 15.56 0.97 12.29
C GLY A 201 15.17 2.10 13.25
N CYS A 202 13.92 2.14 13.69
CA CYS A 202 13.48 3.04 14.74
C CYS A 202 14.00 2.53 16.08
N THR A 203 15.03 3.19 16.63
CA THR A 203 15.71 2.72 17.86
C THR A 203 15.03 3.16 19.15
N LYS A 204 14.30 4.27 19.14
CA LYS A 204 13.59 4.82 20.29
C LYS A 204 12.36 5.59 19.83
N PHE A 205 11.20 5.20 20.33
CA PHE A 205 9.95 5.94 20.13
C PHE A 205 9.02 5.73 21.33
N ILE A 206 8.12 6.68 21.51
CA ILE A 206 7.00 6.59 22.45
C ILE A 206 5.77 6.34 21.59
N TYR A 207 4.99 5.33 21.89
CA TYR A 207 3.72 5.16 21.20
C TYR A 207 2.53 5.52 22.08
N CYS A 208 1.51 6.09 21.43
CA CYS A 208 0.22 6.39 22.03
C CYS A 208 -0.83 5.47 21.37
N SER A 209 -1.60 4.80 22.19
CA SER A 209 -2.73 3.98 21.76
C SER A 209 -3.98 4.34 22.53
N ASP A 210 -5.15 3.97 21.99
CA ASP A 210 -6.42 4.13 22.70
C ASP A 210 -6.45 3.30 23.99
N ALA A 211 -7.23 3.75 24.98
CA ALA A 211 -7.34 3.14 26.30
C ALA A 211 -7.75 1.65 26.26
N GLY A 212 -8.49 1.23 25.25
CA GLY A 212 -8.84 -0.18 24.99
C GLY A 212 -7.65 -1.08 24.68
N LEU A 213 -6.52 -0.52 24.23
CA LEU A 213 -5.28 -1.24 23.90
C LEU A 213 -4.27 -1.24 25.07
N GLY A 214 -4.53 -0.49 26.15
CA GLY A 214 -3.67 -0.33 27.30
C GLY A 214 -3.78 -1.44 28.34
N SER A 215 -3.42 -2.70 28.01
CA SER A 215 -3.39 -3.77 29.01
C SER A 215 -2.19 -3.62 29.97
N GLU A 216 -2.32 -4.14 31.22
CA GLU A 216 -1.20 -4.18 32.18
C GLU A 216 0.03 -4.92 31.66
N ALA A 217 -0.16 -5.90 30.77
CA ALA A 217 0.92 -6.63 30.13
C ALA A 217 1.76 -5.74 29.20
N ILE A 218 1.12 -4.79 28.51
CA ILE A 218 1.80 -3.81 27.65
C ILE A 218 2.54 -2.77 28.50
N LYS A 219 1.97 -2.34 29.63
CA LYS A 219 2.64 -1.40 30.56
C LYS A 219 3.92 -1.97 31.15
N LYS A 220 3.96 -3.26 31.46
CA LYS A 220 5.15 -3.93 32.03
C LYS A 220 6.34 -4.03 31.08
N ILE A 221 6.10 -4.05 29.76
CA ILE A 221 7.16 -4.17 28.76
C ILE A 221 7.87 -2.84 28.53
N ASN A 222 7.15 -1.72 28.69
CA ASN A 222 7.70 -0.37 28.49
C ASN A 222 8.55 0.13 29.67
N HIS A 223 8.66 -0.63 30.73
CA HIS A 223 9.47 -0.31 31.91
C HIS A 223 10.70 -1.23 32.08
N ALA A 224 10.97 -2.12 31.12
CA ALA A 224 12.15 -2.96 31.06
C ALA A 224 13.12 -2.50 29.97
#